data_8964b1aecdc95437f1fdc9619e0c28e7
#
_entry.id   8964b1aecdc95437f1fdc9619e0c28e7
#
_cell.length_a   1.000
_cell.length_b   1.000
_cell.length_c   1.000
_cell.angle_alpha   90.00
_cell.angle_beta   90.00
_cell.angle_gamma   90.00
#
_symmetry.space_group_name_H-M   'P 1'
#
loop_
_entity.id
_entity.type
_entity.pdbx_description
1 polymer ?
#
loop_
_entity_poly.entity_id
_entity_poly.type
_entity_poly.pdbx_seq_one_letter_code
_entity_poly.pdbx_strand_id
1 'polypeptide(L)'
;MSSVSFKKPIKNFIVLEGLDGCGTTTQTALLVKKLEEAGIQAVSTREPTDGSIGRFIRSVLQKKESVDPFTLALLFSADRNGHGFGKNGIAEQTGSGKMVICDRYLFSSLAYQSLFMDYETVAGLNRFYPLPEYLFYIDLSPEECQKRMAARGEEAELFERLELQRKIDANYKKSLALLSDSAMKTVIIDGRGSIKDIHSQICRILELTV
;
A
#
# COMPACT_ATOMS: atom_id res chain seq x y z
N MET A 1 -11.95 22.56 11.25
CA MET A 1 -11.49 21.67 10.19
C MET A 1 -12.25 20.35 10.37
N SER A 2 -13.11 19.96 9.43
CA SER A 2 -13.81 18.67 9.54
C SER A 2 -12.77 17.57 9.27
N SER A 3 -12.43 16.77 10.30
CA SER A 3 -11.56 15.61 10.13
C SER A 3 -12.23 14.60 9.20
N VAL A 4 -11.57 14.23 8.11
CA VAL A 4 -12.05 13.15 7.24
C VAL A 4 -12.04 11.86 8.05
N SER A 5 -13.20 11.27 8.27
CA SER A 5 -13.33 9.99 8.97
C SER A 5 -13.28 8.82 7.98
N PHE A 6 -12.42 7.85 8.21
CA PHE A 6 -12.32 6.62 7.44
C PHE A 6 -13.22 5.52 8.01
N LYS A 7 -13.54 4.52 7.18
CA LYS A 7 -14.29 3.34 7.64
C LYS A 7 -13.48 2.51 8.63
N LYS A 8 -14.19 1.71 9.44
CA LYS A 8 -13.57 0.78 10.38
C LYS A 8 -12.71 -0.26 9.66
N PRO A 9 -11.67 -0.80 10.34
CA PRO A 9 -10.84 -1.88 9.79
C PRO A 9 -11.65 -3.14 9.47
N ILE A 10 -11.26 -3.80 8.38
CA ILE A 10 -11.70 -5.17 8.06
C ILE A 10 -10.72 -6.17 8.71
N LYS A 11 -11.25 -7.13 9.46
CA LYS A 11 -10.50 -8.24 10.01
C LYS A 11 -9.89 -9.11 8.89
N ASN A 12 -8.71 -9.69 9.12
CA ASN A 12 -7.98 -10.51 8.15
C ASN A 12 -7.49 -9.74 6.90
N PHE A 13 -7.52 -8.41 6.92
CA PHE A 13 -6.96 -7.58 5.86
C PHE A 13 -5.66 -6.94 6.33
N ILE A 14 -4.56 -7.24 5.65
CA ILE A 14 -3.21 -6.73 5.95
C ILE A 14 -2.71 -5.96 4.74
N VAL A 15 -2.12 -4.80 4.99
CA VAL A 15 -1.53 -3.94 3.96
C VAL A 15 -0.06 -3.72 4.26
N LEU A 16 0.78 -3.84 3.25
CA LEU A 16 2.17 -3.44 3.28
C LEU A 16 2.36 -2.16 2.45
N GLU A 17 2.97 -1.16 3.04
CA GLU A 17 3.19 0.17 2.45
C GLU A 17 4.63 0.64 2.63
N GLY A 18 5.01 1.60 1.81
CA GLY A 18 6.30 2.26 1.87
C GLY A 18 6.68 2.89 0.54
N LEU A 19 7.87 3.47 0.45
CA LEU A 19 8.38 4.05 -0.79
C LEU A 19 8.68 2.98 -1.85
N ASP A 20 8.77 3.39 -3.11
CA ASP A 20 9.22 2.52 -4.20
C ASP A 20 10.65 2.04 -3.90
N GLY A 21 10.87 0.73 -3.98
CA GLY A 21 12.15 0.12 -3.63
C GLY A 21 12.31 -0.32 -2.17
N CYS A 22 11.38 -0.03 -1.27
CA CYS A 22 11.48 -0.46 0.14
C CYS A 22 11.27 -1.97 0.35
N GLY A 23 10.62 -2.68 -0.59
CA GLY A 23 10.48 -4.14 -0.57
C GLY A 23 9.11 -4.67 -0.20
N THR A 24 8.04 -3.89 -0.26
CA THR A 24 6.66 -4.32 0.02
C THR A 24 6.25 -5.56 -0.76
N THR A 25 6.53 -5.61 -2.07
CA THR A 25 6.19 -6.76 -2.93
C THR A 25 6.86 -8.05 -2.47
N THR A 26 8.14 -7.98 -2.10
CA THR A 26 8.89 -9.13 -1.58
C THR A 26 8.30 -9.63 -0.28
N GLN A 27 8.00 -8.72 0.64
CA GLN A 27 7.44 -9.08 1.96
C GLN A 27 6.01 -9.59 1.84
N THR A 28 5.20 -9.07 0.92
CA THR A 28 3.86 -9.58 0.61
C THR A 28 3.92 -11.05 0.18
N ALA A 29 4.80 -11.38 -0.77
CA ALA A 29 4.96 -12.75 -1.26
C ALA A 29 5.45 -13.71 -0.15
N LEU A 30 6.42 -13.28 0.65
CA LEU A 30 6.94 -14.08 1.77
C LEU A 30 5.88 -14.31 2.84
N LEU A 31 5.08 -13.29 3.16
CA LEU A 31 4.04 -13.40 4.17
C LEU A 31 2.93 -14.36 3.76
N VAL A 32 2.48 -14.30 2.49
CA VAL A 32 1.48 -15.25 1.98
C VAL A 32 2.01 -16.67 2.08
N LYS A 33 3.23 -16.93 1.61
CA LYS A 33 3.86 -18.25 1.72
C LYS A 33 3.92 -18.74 3.16
N LYS A 34 4.31 -17.87 4.10
CA LYS A 34 4.40 -18.21 5.53
C LYS A 34 3.04 -18.56 6.13
N LEU A 35 1.99 -17.84 5.76
CA LEU A 35 0.62 -18.12 6.21
C LEU A 35 0.15 -19.47 5.67
N GLU A 36 0.40 -19.77 4.40
CA GLU A 36 0.06 -21.06 3.78
C GLU A 36 0.81 -22.22 4.46
N GLU A 37 2.11 -22.07 4.78
CA GLU A 37 2.90 -23.03 5.55
C GLU A 37 2.33 -23.28 6.96
N ALA A 38 1.68 -22.27 7.55
CA ALA A 38 0.97 -22.36 8.83
C ALA A 38 -0.46 -22.91 8.68
N GLY A 39 -0.89 -23.34 7.50
CA GLY A 39 -2.23 -23.86 7.24
C GLY A 39 -3.32 -22.78 7.18
N ILE A 40 -2.95 -21.51 7.09
CA ILE A 40 -3.87 -20.37 6.99
C ILE A 40 -4.11 -20.04 5.52
N GLN A 41 -5.37 -20.04 5.09
CA GLN A 41 -5.70 -19.61 3.73
C GLN A 41 -5.38 -18.13 3.55
N ALA A 42 -4.49 -17.82 2.62
CA ALA A 42 -4.06 -16.47 2.33
C ALA A 42 -4.11 -16.19 0.83
N VAL A 43 -4.33 -14.92 0.47
CA VAL A 43 -4.25 -14.45 -0.91
C VAL A 43 -3.45 -13.16 -0.96
N SER A 44 -2.54 -13.05 -1.94
CA SER A 44 -1.86 -11.79 -2.24
C SER A 44 -2.67 -10.99 -3.24
N THR A 45 -2.66 -9.67 -3.06
CA THR A 45 -3.21 -8.73 -4.01
C THR A 45 -2.39 -7.45 -4.00
N ARG A 46 -2.69 -6.50 -4.90
CA ARG A 46 -1.95 -5.23 -5.01
C ARG A 46 -2.79 -4.13 -5.63
N GLU A 47 -2.37 -2.89 -5.41
CA GLU A 47 -2.85 -1.72 -6.15
C GLU A 47 -1.69 -0.97 -6.82
N PRO A 48 -1.87 -0.54 -8.09
CA PRO A 48 -3.05 -0.77 -8.93
C PRO A 48 -3.24 -2.25 -9.27
N THR A 49 -4.51 -2.68 -9.41
CA THR A 49 -4.88 -4.09 -9.65
C THR A 49 -4.50 -4.56 -11.07
N ASP A 50 -4.63 -5.88 -11.35
CA ASP A 50 -4.48 -6.41 -12.69
C ASP A 50 -5.76 -6.27 -13.54
N GLY A 51 -6.80 -5.62 -13.02
CA GLY A 51 -8.03 -5.25 -13.75
C GLY A 51 -7.77 -4.21 -14.84
N SER A 52 -8.78 -3.92 -15.66
CA SER A 52 -8.64 -2.99 -16.79
C SER A 52 -8.23 -1.58 -16.35
N ILE A 53 -8.82 -1.08 -15.24
CA ILE A 53 -8.48 0.23 -14.68
C ILE A 53 -7.04 0.21 -14.14
N GLY A 54 -6.66 -0.80 -13.38
CA GLY A 54 -5.31 -0.90 -12.82
C GLY A 54 -4.22 -1.03 -13.91
N ARG A 55 -4.51 -1.74 -15.01
CA ARG A 55 -3.59 -1.76 -16.18
C ARG A 55 -3.45 -0.39 -16.83
N PHE A 56 -4.54 0.37 -16.95
CA PHE A 56 -4.47 1.73 -17.48
C PHE A 56 -3.69 2.65 -16.55
N ILE A 57 -3.89 2.57 -15.23
CA ILE A 57 -3.08 3.31 -14.26
C ILE A 57 -1.59 3.00 -14.46
N ARG A 58 -1.22 1.71 -14.60
CA ARG A 58 0.19 1.33 -14.85
C ARG A 58 0.74 1.93 -16.14
N SER A 59 -0.05 2.01 -17.21
CA SER A 59 0.41 2.65 -18.45
C SER A 59 0.67 4.15 -18.27
N VAL A 60 -0.12 4.84 -17.41
CA VAL A 60 0.12 6.24 -17.04
C VAL A 60 1.40 6.37 -16.21
N LEU A 61 1.60 5.52 -15.19
CA LEU A 61 2.79 5.54 -14.36
C LEU A 61 4.07 5.29 -15.17
N GLN A 62 4.00 4.39 -16.17
CA GLN A 62 5.06 4.10 -17.13
C GLN A 62 5.19 5.17 -18.24
N LYS A 63 4.47 6.29 -18.16
CA LYS A 63 4.50 7.40 -19.14
C LYS A 63 4.11 6.99 -20.58
N LYS A 64 3.41 5.86 -20.74
CA LYS A 64 2.88 5.42 -22.03
C LYS A 64 1.57 6.14 -22.37
N GLU A 65 0.84 6.55 -21.34
CA GLU A 65 -0.40 7.32 -21.39
C GLU A 65 -0.27 8.56 -20.48
N SER A 66 -1.13 9.55 -20.69
CA SER A 66 -1.12 10.78 -19.88
C SER A 66 -2.54 11.17 -19.50
N VAL A 67 -2.72 11.47 -18.23
CA VAL A 67 -3.94 12.08 -17.68
C VAL A 67 -3.53 13.17 -16.69
N ASP A 68 -4.44 14.08 -16.39
CA ASP A 68 -4.21 15.07 -15.34
C ASP A 68 -4.18 14.38 -13.94
N PRO A 69 -3.56 15.03 -12.93
CA PRO A 69 -3.41 14.43 -11.61
C PRO A 69 -4.72 14.05 -10.92
N PHE A 70 -5.80 14.84 -11.12
CA PHE A 70 -7.10 14.55 -10.52
C PHE A 70 -7.75 13.33 -11.16
N THR A 71 -7.69 13.22 -12.48
CA THR A 71 -8.14 12.02 -13.20
C THR A 71 -7.38 10.78 -12.72
N LEU A 72 -6.06 10.87 -12.52
CA LEU A 72 -5.28 9.75 -11.98
C LEU A 72 -5.76 9.34 -10.57
N ALA A 73 -6.05 10.29 -9.70
CA ALA A 73 -6.59 10.02 -8.36
C ALA A 73 -7.97 9.33 -8.42
N LEU A 74 -8.85 9.78 -9.33
CA LEU A 74 -10.15 9.13 -9.57
C LEU A 74 -9.99 7.70 -10.10
N LEU A 75 -9.04 7.46 -11.00
CA LEU A 75 -8.75 6.12 -11.51
C LEU A 75 -8.29 5.18 -10.38
N PHE A 76 -7.39 5.62 -9.50
CA PHE A 76 -6.99 4.85 -8.32
C PHE A 76 -8.18 4.56 -7.40
N SER A 77 -9.07 5.53 -7.19
CA SER A 77 -10.28 5.32 -6.39
C SER A 77 -11.24 4.33 -7.05
N ALA A 78 -11.42 4.40 -8.38
CA ALA A 78 -12.26 3.47 -9.13
C ALA A 78 -11.70 2.04 -9.14
N ASP A 79 -10.38 1.88 -9.33
CA ASP A 79 -9.68 0.58 -9.26
C ASP A 79 -9.86 -0.04 -7.87
N ARG A 80 -9.66 0.74 -6.81
CA ARG A 80 -9.84 0.36 -5.40
C ARG A 80 -11.28 -0.05 -5.10
N ASN A 81 -12.27 0.63 -5.70
CA ASN A 81 -13.66 0.25 -5.51
C ASN A 81 -13.94 -1.16 -6.04
N GLY A 82 -13.48 -1.46 -7.25
CA GLY A 82 -13.57 -2.82 -7.83
C GLY A 82 -12.80 -3.85 -7.01
N HIS A 83 -11.59 -3.50 -6.57
CA HIS A 83 -10.72 -4.33 -5.74
C HIS A 83 -11.34 -4.63 -4.35
N GLY A 84 -11.93 -3.62 -3.73
CA GLY A 84 -12.53 -3.75 -2.39
C GLY A 84 -13.84 -4.53 -2.38
N PHE A 85 -14.74 -4.24 -3.34
CA PHE A 85 -16.13 -4.65 -3.29
C PHE A 85 -16.61 -5.44 -4.52
N GLY A 86 -15.79 -5.61 -5.53
CA GLY A 86 -16.08 -6.44 -6.70
C GLY A 86 -16.04 -7.93 -6.39
N LYS A 87 -16.40 -8.73 -7.40
CA LYS A 87 -16.31 -10.19 -7.32
C LYS A 87 -14.88 -10.64 -7.02
N ASN A 88 -14.71 -11.52 -6.04
CA ASN A 88 -13.42 -11.94 -5.48
C ASN A 88 -12.59 -10.78 -4.90
N GLY A 89 -13.23 -9.66 -4.54
CA GLY A 89 -12.58 -8.52 -3.93
C GLY A 89 -12.23 -8.73 -2.44
N ILE A 90 -11.59 -7.74 -1.85
CA ILE A 90 -11.10 -7.82 -0.45
C ILE A 90 -12.22 -8.21 0.52
N ALA A 91 -13.41 -7.57 0.41
CA ALA A 91 -14.52 -7.82 1.33
C ALA A 91 -15.05 -9.26 1.24
N GLU A 92 -15.15 -9.82 0.02
CA GLU A 92 -15.60 -11.20 -0.19
C GLU A 92 -14.57 -12.22 0.32
N GLN A 93 -13.28 -12.00 0.00
CA GLN A 93 -12.20 -12.88 0.42
C GLN A 93 -12.04 -12.93 1.95
N THR A 94 -12.04 -11.76 2.60
CA THR A 94 -11.95 -11.68 4.07
C THR A 94 -13.20 -12.21 4.74
N GLY A 95 -14.39 -11.98 4.15
CA GLY A 95 -15.67 -12.52 4.61
C GLY A 95 -15.74 -14.04 4.52
N SER A 96 -15.01 -14.67 3.60
CA SER A 96 -14.84 -16.13 3.52
C SER A 96 -13.80 -16.70 4.49
N GLY A 97 -13.21 -15.88 5.36
CA GLY A 97 -12.23 -16.28 6.35
C GLY A 97 -10.78 -16.31 5.88
N LYS A 98 -10.50 -15.91 4.65
CA LYS A 98 -9.11 -15.83 4.14
C LYS A 98 -8.40 -14.59 4.65
N MET A 99 -7.08 -14.71 4.82
CA MET A 99 -6.21 -13.55 5.02
C MET A 99 -5.90 -12.91 3.66
N VAL A 100 -6.16 -11.61 3.54
CA VAL A 100 -5.85 -10.83 2.32
C VAL A 100 -4.64 -9.95 2.61
N ILE A 101 -3.55 -10.17 1.86
CA ILE A 101 -2.30 -9.41 1.98
C ILE A 101 -2.18 -8.52 0.75
N CYS A 102 -2.21 -7.21 0.95
CA CYS A 102 -2.20 -6.23 -0.13
C CYS A 102 -0.89 -5.46 -0.17
N ASP A 103 -0.23 -5.50 -1.32
CA ASP A 103 0.92 -4.65 -1.64
C ASP A 103 0.40 -3.29 -2.12
N ARG A 104 0.46 -2.28 -1.26
CA ARG A 104 -0.09 -0.93 -1.41
C ARG A 104 -1.62 -0.88 -1.36
N TYR A 105 -2.14 0.23 -0.87
CA TYR A 105 -3.57 0.50 -0.73
C TYR A 105 -3.82 2.02 -0.69
N LEU A 106 -4.86 2.46 0.01
CA LEU A 106 -5.26 3.88 0.09
C LEU A 106 -4.17 4.82 0.64
N PHE A 107 -3.21 4.31 1.44
CA PHE A 107 -2.13 5.12 2.00
C PHE A 107 -1.15 5.58 0.90
N SER A 108 -0.92 4.73 -0.11
CA SER A 108 -0.22 5.14 -1.33
C SER A 108 -0.94 6.32 -2.01
N SER A 109 -2.28 6.30 -2.13
CA SER A 109 -3.01 7.45 -2.66
C SER A 109 -2.82 8.70 -1.81
N LEU A 110 -2.92 8.59 -0.48
CA LEU A 110 -2.70 9.72 0.42
C LEU A 110 -1.28 10.30 0.29
N ALA A 111 -0.28 9.46 0.01
CA ALA A 111 1.11 9.90 -0.13
C ALA A 111 1.42 10.49 -1.52
N TYR A 112 1.04 9.80 -2.59
CA TYR A 112 1.43 10.13 -3.96
C TYR A 112 0.52 11.20 -4.59
N GLN A 113 -0.80 11.08 -4.49
CA GLN A 113 -1.71 12.04 -5.09
C GLN A 113 -1.70 13.39 -4.34
N SER A 114 -1.37 13.42 -3.05
CA SER A 114 -1.19 14.67 -2.30
C SER A 114 0.06 15.47 -2.70
N LEU A 115 0.85 15.00 -3.67
CA LEU A 115 1.87 15.83 -4.34
C LEU A 115 1.26 16.93 -5.21
N PHE A 116 0.05 16.72 -5.73
CA PHE A 116 -0.55 17.52 -6.78
C PHE A 116 -1.90 18.13 -6.39
N MET A 117 -2.46 17.72 -5.28
CA MET A 117 -3.72 18.24 -4.75
C MET A 117 -3.70 18.25 -3.22
N ASP A 118 -4.63 18.97 -2.61
CA ASP A 118 -4.72 19.03 -1.16
C ASP A 118 -5.09 17.66 -0.55
N TYR A 119 -4.56 17.42 0.64
CA TYR A 119 -4.74 16.17 1.37
C TYR A 119 -6.22 15.84 1.63
N GLU A 120 -7.04 16.83 1.93
CA GLU A 120 -8.47 16.64 2.25
C GLU A 120 -9.24 16.11 1.03
N THR A 121 -8.93 16.60 -0.16
CA THR A 121 -9.50 16.08 -1.42
C THR A 121 -9.12 14.62 -1.62
N VAL A 122 -7.83 14.27 -1.48
CA VAL A 122 -7.38 12.87 -1.63
C VAL A 122 -8.01 11.98 -0.55
N ALA A 123 -8.04 12.42 0.70
CA ALA A 123 -8.67 11.70 1.79
C ALA A 123 -10.19 11.53 1.55
N GLY A 124 -10.85 12.56 1.02
CA GLY A 124 -12.26 12.52 0.62
C GLY A 124 -12.57 11.42 -0.39
N LEU A 125 -11.70 11.23 -1.40
CA LEU A 125 -11.84 10.15 -2.39
C LEU A 125 -11.63 8.75 -1.78
N ASN A 126 -10.90 8.66 -0.67
CA ASN A 126 -10.49 7.40 -0.07
C ASN A 126 -11.27 7.01 1.20
N ARG A 127 -12.03 7.91 1.83
CA ARG A 127 -12.74 7.65 3.09
C ARG A 127 -13.80 6.56 3.03
N PHE A 128 -14.25 6.18 1.84
CA PHE A 128 -15.28 5.16 1.63
C PHE A 128 -14.75 3.73 1.72
N TYR A 129 -13.43 3.57 1.68
CA TYR A 129 -12.77 2.29 1.74
C TYR A 129 -12.39 1.92 3.17
N PRO A 130 -12.55 0.65 3.56
CA PRO A 130 -12.21 0.22 4.91
C PRO A 130 -10.70 0.25 5.12
N LEU A 131 -10.29 0.50 6.37
CA LEU A 131 -8.91 0.36 6.78
C LEU A 131 -8.54 -1.14 6.88
N PRO A 132 -7.26 -1.51 6.78
CA PRO A 132 -6.80 -2.85 7.09
C PRO A 132 -6.82 -3.10 8.60
N GLU A 133 -6.82 -4.36 9.03
CA GLU A 133 -6.57 -4.72 10.43
C GLU A 133 -5.14 -4.35 10.83
N TYR A 134 -4.16 -4.69 9.96
CA TYR A 134 -2.75 -4.33 10.13
C TYR A 134 -2.25 -3.53 8.94
N LEU A 135 -1.58 -2.44 9.24
CA LEU A 135 -0.77 -1.69 8.29
C LEU A 135 0.71 -1.82 8.68
N PHE A 136 1.49 -2.51 7.86
CA PHE A 136 2.95 -2.54 7.97
C PHE A 136 3.55 -1.47 7.06
N TYR A 137 4.14 -0.45 7.63
CA TYR A 137 4.88 0.56 6.89
C TYR A 137 6.38 0.25 6.96
N ILE A 138 6.98 -0.08 5.82
CA ILE A 138 8.43 -0.32 5.71
C ILE A 138 9.12 1.02 5.55
N ASP A 139 9.65 1.54 6.66
CA ASP A 139 10.33 2.83 6.71
C ASP A 139 11.77 2.67 6.22
N LEU A 140 12.04 3.19 5.03
CA LEU A 140 13.35 3.22 4.40
C LEU A 140 13.57 4.59 3.78
N SER A 141 14.78 5.15 3.92
CA SER A 141 15.05 6.48 3.37
C SER A 141 14.92 6.52 1.85
N PRO A 142 14.47 7.66 1.27
CA PRO A 142 14.38 7.83 -0.17
C PRO A 142 15.69 7.52 -0.91
N GLU A 143 16.83 7.87 -0.30
CA GLU A 143 18.16 7.63 -0.84
C GLU A 143 18.49 6.13 -0.94
N GLU A 144 18.12 5.36 0.09
CA GLU A 144 18.34 3.93 0.10
C GLU A 144 17.36 3.20 -0.85
N CYS A 145 16.12 3.65 -0.91
CA CYS A 145 15.14 3.17 -1.88
C CYS A 145 15.65 3.37 -3.31
N GLN A 146 16.18 4.55 -3.63
CA GLN A 146 16.71 4.86 -4.95
C GLN A 146 17.93 3.99 -5.30
N LYS A 147 18.85 3.74 -4.35
CA LYS A 147 19.96 2.79 -4.56
C LYS A 147 19.46 1.39 -4.90
N ARG A 148 18.44 0.90 -4.18
CA ARG A 148 17.87 -0.43 -4.43
C ARG A 148 17.20 -0.53 -5.80
N MET A 149 16.47 0.52 -6.23
CA MET A 149 15.86 0.58 -7.57
C MET A 149 16.92 0.61 -8.67
N ALA A 150 17.94 1.46 -8.54
CA ALA A 150 19.03 1.55 -9.50
C ALA A 150 19.79 0.21 -9.68
N ALA A 151 19.94 -0.56 -8.60
CA ALA A 151 20.58 -1.88 -8.65
C ALA A 151 19.76 -2.93 -9.43
N ARG A 152 18.46 -2.70 -9.67
CA ARG A 152 17.60 -3.60 -10.45
C ARG A 152 17.63 -3.31 -11.95
N GLY A 153 18.16 -2.15 -12.38
CA GLY A 153 18.23 -1.75 -13.80
C GLY A 153 16.88 -1.42 -14.43
N GLU A 154 15.86 -1.10 -13.64
CA GLU A 154 14.53 -0.74 -14.11
C GLU A 154 14.51 0.70 -14.61
N GLU A 155 13.72 0.99 -15.67
CA GLU A 155 13.47 2.36 -16.11
C GLU A 155 12.68 3.12 -15.05
N ALA A 156 13.09 4.37 -14.76
CA ALA A 156 12.45 5.18 -13.73
C ALA A 156 11.01 5.53 -14.08
N GLU A 157 10.08 5.15 -13.23
CA GLU A 157 8.66 5.51 -13.31
C GLU A 157 8.42 7.00 -12.95
N LEU A 158 7.14 7.42 -12.99
CA LEU A 158 6.75 8.83 -12.84
C LEU A 158 7.21 9.46 -11.53
N PHE A 159 7.20 8.71 -10.42
CA PHE A 159 7.43 9.23 -9.07
C PHE A 159 8.80 8.87 -8.46
N GLU A 160 9.72 8.27 -9.23
CA GLU A 160 10.99 7.75 -8.69
C GLU A 160 12.13 8.78 -8.54
N ARG A 161 11.88 10.06 -8.87
CA ARG A 161 12.86 11.13 -8.63
C ARG A 161 13.03 11.35 -7.13
N LEU A 162 14.28 11.47 -6.66
CA LEU A 162 14.60 11.61 -5.23
C LEU A 162 13.82 12.72 -4.52
N GLU A 163 13.67 13.88 -5.15
CA GLU A 163 12.90 14.98 -4.57
C GLU A 163 11.42 14.64 -4.39
N LEU A 164 10.82 13.89 -5.33
CA LEU A 164 9.43 13.44 -5.21
C LEU A 164 9.33 12.38 -4.12
N GLN A 165 10.26 11.43 -4.06
CA GLN A 165 10.30 10.41 -3.03
C GLN A 165 10.39 11.00 -1.61
N ARG A 166 11.16 12.08 -1.41
CA ARG A 166 11.20 12.81 -0.12
C ARG A 166 9.85 13.43 0.26
N LYS A 167 9.13 13.99 -0.71
CA LYS A 167 7.79 14.54 -0.47
C LYS A 167 6.77 13.43 -0.19
N ILE A 168 6.86 12.32 -0.90
CA ILE A 168 6.01 11.14 -0.70
C ILE A 168 6.25 10.56 0.70
N ASP A 169 7.49 10.42 1.13
CA ASP A 169 7.85 9.98 2.50
C ASP A 169 7.21 10.89 3.57
N ALA A 170 7.33 12.21 3.40
CA ALA A 170 6.70 13.16 4.31
C ALA A 170 5.16 13.01 4.34
N ASN A 171 4.53 12.79 3.20
CA ASN A 171 3.09 12.56 3.10
C ASN A 171 2.67 11.23 3.75
N TYR A 172 3.45 10.15 3.61
CA TYR A 172 3.22 8.90 4.35
C TYR A 172 3.25 9.15 5.86
N LYS A 173 4.30 9.78 6.38
CA LYS A 173 4.46 10.08 7.80
C LYS A 173 3.31 10.93 8.33
N LYS A 174 2.88 11.93 7.56
CA LYS A 174 1.68 12.73 7.86
C LYS A 174 0.43 11.86 7.92
N SER A 175 0.22 10.97 6.95
CA SER A 175 -0.95 10.10 6.88
C SER A 175 -1.00 9.11 8.05
N LEU A 176 0.15 8.51 8.40
CA LEU A 176 0.27 7.61 9.55
C LEU A 176 -0.06 8.32 10.87
N ALA A 177 0.43 9.56 11.05
CA ALA A 177 0.15 10.36 12.24
C ALA A 177 -1.34 10.73 12.33
N LEU A 178 -1.99 11.11 11.22
CA LEU A 178 -3.42 11.46 11.20
C LEU A 178 -4.34 10.26 11.45
N LEU A 179 -3.87 9.04 11.17
CA LEU A 179 -4.63 7.79 11.34
C LEU A 179 -4.21 7.02 12.61
N SER A 180 -3.37 7.60 13.47
CA SER A 180 -2.88 6.95 14.71
C SER A 180 -4.02 6.55 15.66
N ASP A 181 -5.07 7.35 15.72
CA ASP A 181 -6.24 7.11 16.60
C ASP A 181 -7.29 6.17 15.98
N SER A 182 -7.03 5.65 14.77
CA SER A 182 -7.89 4.65 14.16
C SER A 182 -7.77 3.30 14.88
N ALA A 183 -8.79 2.45 14.74
CA ALA A 183 -8.74 1.08 15.27
C ALA A 183 -7.82 0.13 14.47
N MET A 184 -7.13 0.63 13.44
CA MET A 184 -6.14 -0.08 12.66
C MET A 184 -4.83 -0.21 13.46
N LYS A 185 -4.22 -1.40 13.42
CA LYS A 185 -2.91 -1.62 14.01
C LYS A 185 -1.81 -1.19 13.04
N THR A 186 -1.25 0.00 13.27
CA THR A 186 -0.13 0.51 12.46
C THR A 186 1.20 0.07 13.06
N VAL A 187 2.04 -0.55 12.24
CA VAL A 187 3.38 -1.01 12.62
C VAL A 187 4.42 -0.44 11.67
N ILE A 188 5.38 0.27 12.21
CA ILE A 188 6.52 0.79 11.46
C ILE A 188 7.67 -0.22 11.55
N ILE A 189 8.13 -0.70 10.40
CA ILE A 189 9.22 -1.67 10.28
C ILE A 189 10.46 -0.96 9.74
N ASP A 190 11.59 -1.10 10.40
CA ASP A 190 12.88 -0.59 9.90
C ASP A 190 13.29 -1.33 8.61
N GLY A 191 13.20 -0.63 7.48
CA GLY A 191 13.51 -1.17 6.16
C GLY A 191 15.00 -1.40 5.89
N ARG A 192 15.91 -1.03 6.79
CA ARG A 192 17.36 -1.21 6.63
C ARG A 192 17.80 -2.66 6.85
N GLY A 193 17.00 -3.44 7.55
CA GLY A 193 17.26 -4.86 7.79
C GLY A 193 17.32 -5.68 6.50
N SER A 194 17.85 -6.90 6.60
CA SER A 194 17.77 -7.86 5.51
C SER A 194 16.31 -8.26 5.23
N ILE A 195 16.07 -8.82 4.04
CA ILE A 195 14.73 -9.35 3.69
C ILE A 195 14.22 -10.31 4.78
N LYS A 196 15.10 -11.16 5.32
CA LYS A 196 14.78 -12.13 6.37
C LYS A 196 14.45 -11.44 7.70
N ASP A 197 15.20 -10.40 8.07
CA ASP A 197 14.96 -9.67 9.33
C ASP A 197 13.62 -8.96 9.33
N ILE A 198 13.31 -8.27 8.22
CA ILE A 198 12.02 -7.60 8.02
C ILE A 198 10.88 -8.61 8.09
N HIS A 199 11.01 -9.72 7.37
CA HIS A 199 10.01 -10.78 7.36
C HIS A 199 9.78 -11.38 8.76
N SER A 200 10.87 -11.66 9.49
CA SER A 200 10.80 -12.20 10.85
C SER A 200 10.10 -11.25 11.83
N GLN A 201 10.29 -9.92 11.67
CA GLN A 201 9.57 -8.94 12.47
C GLN A 201 8.06 -8.97 12.19
N ILE A 202 7.66 -9.00 10.91
CA ILE A 202 6.24 -9.10 10.50
C ILE A 202 5.61 -10.37 11.06
N CYS A 203 6.26 -11.52 10.89
CA CYS A 203 5.77 -12.81 11.41
C CYS A 203 5.58 -12.77 12.93
N ARG A 204 6.54 -12.23 13.68
CA ARG A 204 6.45 -12.13 15.15
C ARG A 204 5.25 -11.30 15.60
N ILE A 205 4.97 -10.18 14.92
CA ILE A 205 3.84 -9.31 15.24
C ILE A 205 2.50 -10.01 14.97
N LEU A 206 2.46 -10.86 13.95
CA LEU A 206 1.29 -11.68 13.60
C LEU A 206 1.24 -13.00 14.37
N GLU A 207 2.16 -13.22 15.32
CA GLU A 207 2.25 -14.45 16.13
C GLU A 207 2.45 -15.73 15.29
N LEU A 208 3.04 -15.59 14.09
CA LEU A 208 3.40 -16.71 13.25
C LEU A 208 4.75 -17.28 13.68
N THR A 209 4.82 -18.61 13.90
CA THR A 209 6.09 -19.29 14.24
C THR A 209 7.11 -19.08 13.11
N VAL A 210 8.27 -18.50 13.43
CA VAL A 210 9.36 -18.20 12.47
C VAL A 210 10.26 -19.40 12.25
#